data_39224f9888b9ca21cfc64b8877a04c04
#
_entry.id   39224f9888b9ca21cfc64b8877a04c04
#
_cell.length_a   1.000
_cell.length_b   1.000
_cell.length_c   1.000
_cell.angle_alpha   90.00
_cell.angle_beta   90.00
_cell.angle_gamma   90.00
#
_symmetry.space_group_name_H-M   'P 1'
#
loop_
_entity.id
_entity.type
_entity.pdbx_description
1 polymer ?
#
loop_
_entity_poly.entity_id
_entity_poly.type
_entity_poly.pdbx_seq_one_letter_code
_entity_poly.pdbx_strand_id
1 'polypeptide(L)'
;VPFLLFGGITLAFLGADGAGCPVQLYAWKSLYNLTLGQGALLIALGGYLGTLFLGLLSMWVSAKSGSTVLAAVLPFAVIFLPALMLGDINTLLSNILGLLPDKLLQINRDLAYFDLYQLGDSVMGAIPILLVLYTVLTLLFIPLLYKTYQHKQLK
;
A
#
# COMPACT_ATOMS: atom_id res chain seq x y z
N VAL A 1 2.45 0.95 -15.25
CA VAL A 1 3.08 0.41 -16.47
C VAL A 1 4.52 0.88 -16.62
N PRO A 2 4.89 2.20 -16.57
CA PRO A 2 6.28 2.62 -16.77
C PRO A 2 7.25 2.06 -15.73
N PHE A 3 6.84 1.92 -14.47
CA PHE A 3 7.67 1.34 -13.41
C PHE A 3 8.02 -0.14 -13.68
N LEU A 4 7.05 -0.94 -14.14
CA LEU A 4 7.28 -2.35 -14.47
C LEU A 4 8.18 -2.51 -15.72
N LEU A 5 8.01 -1.63 -16.70
CA LEU A 5 8.87 -1.59 -17.90
C LEU A 5 10.30 -1.23 -17.52
N PHE A 6 10.48 -0.17 -16.74
CA PHE A 6 11.81 0.25 -16.29
C PHE A 6 12.49 -0.83 -15.44
N GLY A 7 11.76 -1.41 -14.47
CA GLY A 7 12.26 -2.51 -13.66
C GLY A 7 12.61 -3.76 -14.49
N GLY A 8 11.77 -4.11 -15.47
CA GLY A 8 12.03 -5.22 -16.37
C GLY A 8 13.26 -5.01 -17.25
N ILE A 9 13.43 -3.82 -17.80
CA ILE A 9 14.60 -3.44 -18.58
C ILE A 9 15.86 -3.49 -17.71
N THR A 10 15.79 -2.94 -16.48
CA THR A 10 16.92 -2.94 -15.53
C THR A 10 17.34 -4.37 -15.20
N LEU A 11 16.39 -5.27 -14.89
CA LEU A 11 16.65 -6.67 -14.62
C LEU A 11 17.24 -7.41 -15.84
N ALA A 12 16.80 -7.07 -17.04
CA ALA A 12 17.33 -7.68 -18.26
C ALA A 12 18.80 -7.28 -18.53
N PHE A 13 19.19 -6.05 -18.18
CA PHE A 13 20.56 -5.57 -18.37
C PHE A 13 21.49 -5.93 -17.22
N LEU A 14 21.04 -5.86 -15.97
CA LEU A 14 21.87 -6.09 -14.78
C LEU A 14 21.84 -7.53 -14.31
N GLY A 15 20.94 -8.36 -14.85
CA GLY A 15 20.76 -9.73 -14.39
C GLY A 15 19.96 -9.82 -13.10
N ALA A 16 19.55 -11.03 -12.76
CA ALA A 16 18.79 -11.36 -11.55
C ALA A 16 19.60 -12.26 -10.59
N ASP A 17 20.93 -12.23 -10.67
CA ASP A 17 21.81 -13.18 -9.99
C ASP A 17 21.69 -13.13 -8.45
N GLY A 18 21.23 -12.03 -7.88
CA GLY A 18 20.96 -11.89 -6.44
C GLY A 18 19.54 -12.20 -6.00
N ALA A 19 18.61 -12.52 -6.92
CA ALA A 19 17.20 -12.68 -6.57
C ALA A 19 16.93 -13.84 -5.60
N GLY A 20 17.75 -14.88 -5.61
CA GLY A 20 17.67 -16.04 -4.71
C GLY A 20 18.27 -15.80 -3.32
N CYS A 21 18.97 -14.69 -3.11
CA CYS A 21 19.58 -14.39 -1.81
C CYS A 21 18.49 -14.05 -0.76
N PRO A 22 18.71 -14.39 0.52
CA PRO A 22 17.76 -14.08 1.57
C PRO A 22 17.63 -12.56 1.78
N VAL A 23 16.41 -12.11 2.04
CA VAL A 23 16.09 -10.68 2.24
C VAL A 23 16.85 -10.07 3.43
N GLN A 24 17.28 -10.88 4.37
CA GLN A 24 18.10 -10.47 5.53
C GLN A 24 19.44 -9.86 5.15
N LEU A 25 19.98 -10.13 3.96
CA LEU A 25 21.18 -9.46 3.44
C LEU A 25 20.96 -7.95 3.23
N TYR A 26 19.74 -7.58 2.86
CA TYR A 26 19.33 -6.18 2.68
C TYR A 26 18.75 -5.60 3.97
N ALA A 27 17.90 -6.37 4.64
CA ALA A 27 17.15 -6.00 5.82
C ALA A 27 17.43 -6.99 6.96
N TRP A 28 18.57 -6.84 7.63
CA TRP A 28 19.06 -7.77 8.66
C TRP A 28 18.12 -7.97 9.86
N LYS A 29 17.18 -7.05 10.09
CA LYS A 29 16.12 -7.15 11.11
C LYS A 29 14.85 -7.82 10.60
N SER A 30 14.81 -8.22 9.32
CA SER A 30 13.60 -8.80 8.74
C SER A 30 13.27 -10.16 9.38
N LEU A 31 12.02 -10.32 9.82
CA LEU A 31 11.46 -11.60 10.29
C LEU A 31 11.01 -12.51 9.16
N TYR A 32 10.87 -11.95 7.97
CA TYR A 32 10.34 -12.69 6.85
C TYR A 32 11.42 -13.56 6.24
N ASN A 33 11.15 -14.87 6.18
CA ASN A 33 12.02 -15.81 5.48
C ASN A 33 11.72 -15.78 3.97
N LEU A 34 12.14 -14.70 3.33
CA LEU A 34 11.89 -14.41 1.91
C LEU A 34 13.21 -14.22 1.18
N THR A 35 13.18 -14.49 -0.13
CA THR A 35 14.28 -14.11 -1.02
C THR A 35 14.14 -12.64 -1.45
N LEU A 36 15.23 -12.04 -1.92
CA LEU A 36 15.22 -10.67 -2.46
C LEU A 36 14.24 -10.54 -3.62
N GLY A 37 14.14 -11.55 -4.49
CA GLY A 37 13.15 -11.56 -5.58
C GLY A 37 11.71 -11.56 -5.08
N GLN A 38 11.39 -12.35 -4.05
CA GLN A 38 10.07 -12.35 -3.41
C GLN A 38 9.77 -11.01 -2.73
N GLY A 39 10.76 -10.43 -2.05
CA GLY A 39 10.66 -9.10 -1.46
C GLY A 39 10.36 -8.03 -2.50
N ALA A 40 11.08 -8.02 -3.62
CA ALA A 40 10.85 -7.10 -4.73
C ALA A 40 9.43 -7.25 -5.32
N LEU A 41 8.95 -8.49 -5.44
CA LEU A 41 7.59 -8.77 -5.92
C LEU A 41 6.53 -8.24 -4.93
N LEU A 42 6.74 -8.42 -3.63
CA LEU A 42 5.85 -7.87 -2.60
C LEU A 42 5.82 -6.33 -2.64
N ILE A 43 6.96 -5.68 -2.81
CA ILE A 43 7.05 -4.22 -2.96
C ILE A 43 6.26 -3.76 -4.20
N ALA A 44 6.43 -4.46 -5.33
CA ALA A 44 5.69 -4.14 -6.56
C ALA A 44 4.17 -4.33 -6.40
N LEU A 45 3.74 -5.43 -5.78
CA LEU A 45 2.32 -5.70 -5.49
C LEU A 45 1.72 -4.66 -4.54
N GLY A 46 2.41 -4.33 -3.46
CA GLY A 46 1.93 -3.32 -2.51
C GLY A 46 1.85 -1.93 -3.14
N GLY A 47 2.87 -1.54 -3.90
CA GLY A 47 2.85 -0.28 -4.66
C GLY A 47 1.69 -0.22 -5.66
N TYR A 48 1.42 -1.34 -6.36
CA TYR A 48 0.30 -1.44 -7.29
C TYR A 48 -1.05 -1.32 -6.57
N LEU A 49 -1.28 -2.09 -5.50
CA LEU A 49 -2.51 -2.04 -4.71
C LEU A 49 -2.72 -0.67 -4.06
N GLY A 50 -1.68 -0.08 -3.50
CA GLY A 50 -1.74 1.25 -2.88
C GLY A 50 -2.12 2.34 -3.89
N THR A 51 -1.46 2.36 -5.05
CA THR A 51 -1.78 3.34 -6.11
C THR A 51 -3.16 3.12 -6.71
N LEU A 52 -3.59 1.86 -6.88
CA LEU A 52 -4.92 1.53 -7.38
C LEU A 52 -6.00 1.99 -6.39
N PHE A 53 -5.84 1.71 -5.10
CA PHE A 53 -6.77 2.16 -4.06
C PHE A 53 -6.87 3.69 -4.01
N LEU A 54 -5.75 4.40 -4.02
CA LEU A 54 -5.73 5.87 -4.01
C LEU A 54 -6.37 6.45 -5.28
N GLY A 55 -6.16 5.82 -6.43
CA GLY A 55 -6.83 6.19 -7.67
C GLY A 55 -8.35 6.03 -7.59
N LEU A 56 -8.85 4.91 -7.08
CA LEU A 56 -10.28 4.68 -6.86
C LEU A 56 -10.88 5.67 -5.86
N LEU A 57 -10.16 5.96 -4.77
CA LEU A 57 -10.55 6.96 -3.79
C LEU A 57 -10.68 8.35 -4.44
N SER A 58 -9.68 8.75 -5.24
CA SER A 58 -9.69 10.02 -5.98
C SER A 58 -10.89 10.11 -6.93
N MET A 59 -11.15 9.04 -7.69
CA MET A 59 -12.30 8.96 -8.59
C MET A 59 -13.64 9.07 -7.84
N TRP A 60 -13.76 8.39 -6.70
CA TRP A 60 -14.97 8.45 -5.87
C TRP A 60 -15.21 9.85 -5.29
N VAL A 61 -14.15 10.50 -4.78
CA VAL A 61 -14.23 11.88 -4.28
C VAL A 61 -14.62 12.84 -5.39
N SER A 62 -14.02 12.71 -6.58
CA SER A 62 -14.37 13.52 -7.75
C SER A 62 -15.83 13.34 -8.15
N ALA A 63 -16.30 12.09 -8.18
CA ALA A 63 -17.67 11.78 -8.53
C ALA A 63 -18.68 12.39 -7.53
N LYS A 64 -18.35 12.38 -6.23
CA LYS A 64 -19.25 12.84 -5.17
C LYS A 64 -19.20 14.34 -4.95
N SER A 65 -18.02 14.94 -4.96
CA SER A 65 -17.81 16.38 -4.69
C SER A 65 -17.96 17.26 -5.94
N GLY A 66 -17.79 16.70 -7.13
CA GLY A 66 -17.74 17.47 -8.38
C GLY A 66 -16.49 18.37 -8.50
N SER A 67 -15.56 18.29 -7.55
CA SER A 67 -14.35 19.10 -7.49
C SER A 67 -13.10 18.28 -7.80
N THR A 68 -12.39 18.65 -8.85
CA THR A 68 -11.10 18.07 -9.22
C THR A 68 -10.00 18.38 -8.20
N VAL A 69 -10.09 19.52 -7.53
CA VAL A 69 -9.14 19.94 -6.50
C VAL A 69 -9.23 19.01 -5.30
N LEU A 70 -10.46 18.74 -4.79
CA LEU A 70 -10.66 17.81 -3.67
C LEU A 70 -10.23 16.39 -4.03
N ALA A 71 -10.46 15.96 -5.27
CA ALA A 71 -10.06 14.65 -5.75
C ALA A 71 -8.52 14.47 -5.77
N ALA A 72 -7.77 15.55 -6.00
CA ALA A 72 -6.32 15.52 -5.94
C ALA A 72 -5.79 15.65 -4.50
N VAL A 73 -6.32 16.58 -3.72
CA VAL A 73 -5.81 16.91 -2.38
C VAL A 73 -6.07 15.78 -1.37
N LEU A 74 -7.23 15.11 -1.43
CA LEU A 74 -7.62 14.14 -0.41
C LEU A 74 -6.72 12.89 -0.38
N PRO A 75 -6.33 12.26 -1.51
CA PRO A 75 -5.36 11.17 -1.50
C PRO A 75 -4.00 11.59 -0.95
N PHE A 76 -3.53 12.80 -1.29
CA PHE A 76 -2.30 13.34 -0.71
C PHE A 76 -2.41 13.53 0.80
N ALA A 77 -3.52 14.08 1.28
CA ALA A 77 -3.76 14.23 2.71
C ALA A 77 -3.70 12.89 3.44
N VAL A 78 -4.29 11.83 2.88
CA VAL A 78 -4.27 10.47 3.47
C VAL A 78 -2.85 9.90 3.54
N ILE A 79 -1.99 10.18 2.54
CA ILE A 79 -0.60 9.71 2.54
C ILE A 79 0.24 10.51 3.56
N PHE A 80 0.04 11.83 3.63
CA PHE A 80 0.86 12.68 4.49
C PHE A 80 0.37 12.79 5.93
N LEU A 81 -0.89 12.40 6.21
CA LEU A 81 -1.46 12.46 7.55
C LEU A 81 -0.59 11.76 8.61
N PRO A 82 -0.05 10.55 8.39
CA PRO A 82 0.80 9.89 9.35
C PRO A 82 2.08 10.66 9.64
N ALA A 83 2.67 11.27 8.61
CA ALA A 83 3.91 12.05 8.74
C ALA A 83 3.70 13.36 9.52
N LEU A 84 2.48 13.91 9.52
CA LEU A 84 2.13 15.12 10.26
C LEU A 84 1.79 14.84 11.73
N MET A 85 1.45 13.60 12.06
CA MET A 85 1.07 13.20 13.42
C MET A 85 2.27 12.65 14.21
N LEU A 86 3.47 13.21 14.03
CA LEU A 86 4.71 12.86 14.73
C LEU A 86 4.74 13.38 16.18
N GLY A 87 3.75 13.03 16.98
CA GLY A 87 3.72 13.32 18.41
C GLY A 87 3.55 12.04 19.23
N ASP A 88 3.57 12.13 20.57
CA ASP A 88 3.27 11.03 21.49
C ASP A 88 1.85 10.47 21.24
N ILE A 89 1.77 9.51 20.34
CA ILE A 89 0.52 8.92 19.88
C ILE A 89 0.22 7.70 20.75
N ASN A 90 -0.99 7.64 21.31
CA ASN A 90 -1.50 6.47 22.00
C ASN A 90 -1.34 5.21 21.13
N THR A 91 -0.99 4.10 21.74
CA THR A 91 -0.75 2.80 21.07
C THR A 91 -1.86 2.40 20.08
N LEU A 92 -3.12 2.71 20.39
CA LEU A 92 -4.25 2.45 19.49
C LEU A 92 -4.18 3.29 18.19
N LEU A 93 -3.84 4.58 18.32
CA LEU A 93 -3.70 5.46 17.15
C LEU A 93 -2.51 5.04 16.29
N SER A 94 -1.40 4.64 16.90
CA SER A 94 -0.22 4.10 16.21
C SER A 94 -0.57 2.86 15.39
N ASN A 95 -1.37 1.95 15.94
CA ASN A 95 -1.81 0.75 15.23
C ASN A 95 -2.71 1.08 14.02
N ILE A 96 -3.62 2.06 14.16
CA ILE A 96 -4.48 2.51 13.05
C ILE A 96 -3.64 3.22 11.97
N LEU A 97 -2.71 4.09 12.38
CA LEU A 97 -1.80 4.77 11.45
C LEU A 97 -0.88 3.79 10.71
N GLY A 98 -0.52 2.67 11.36
CA GLY A 98 0.22 1.57 10.75
C GLY A 98 -0.53 0.80 9.66
N LEU A 99 -1.85 1.00 9.54
CA LEU A 99 -2.69 0.38 8.51
C LEU A 99 -3.07 1.34 7.36
N LEU A 100 -2.53 2.54 7.33
CA LEU A 100 -2.79 3.52 6.28
C LEU A 100 -2.13 3.13 4.94
N PRO A 101 -2.64 3.63 3.80
CA PRO A 101 -2.14 3.24 2.47
C PRO A 101 -0.71 3.68 2.18
N ASP A 102 -0.15 4.62 2.94
CA ASP A 102 1.25 5.00 2.88
C ASP A 102 2.19 3.83 3.20
N LYS A 103 1.80 2.94 4.12
CA LYS A 103 2.54 1.72 4.47
C LYS A 103 2.62 0.73 3.31
N LEU A 104 1.57 0.61 2.50
CA LEU A 104 1.62 -0.19 1.27
C LEU A 104 2.63 0.34 0.25
N LEU A 105 2.79 1.66 0.17
CA LEU A 105 3.78 2.28 -0.70
C LEU A 105 5.20 2.14 -0.14
N GLN A 106 5.33 1.88 1.16
CA GLN A 106 6.59 1.75 1.90
C GLN A 106 6.88 0.32 2.38
N ILE A 107 6.38 -0.71 1.69
CA ILE A 107 6.63 -2.12 2.06
C ILE A 107 8.14 -2.44 2.19
N ASN A 108 8.99 -1.78 1.41
CA ASN A 108 10.43 -1.88 1.55
C ASN A 108 10.91 -1.53 2.98
N ARG A 109 10.27 -0.57 3.62
CA ARG A 109 10.55 -0.19 5.01
C ARG A 109 9.98 -1.21 5.99
N ASP A 110 8.76 -1.68 5.75
CA ASP A 110 8.10 -2.66 6.61
C ASP A 110 8.77 -4.05 6.54
N LEU A 111 9.46 -4.37 5.46
CA LEU A 111 10.35 -5.53 5.37
C LEU A 111 11.58 -5.41 6.29
N ALA A 112 12.06 -4.19 6.54
CA ALA A 112 13.23 -3.92 7.37
C ALA A 112 12.89 -3.71 8.86
N TYR A 113 11.63 -3.42 9.19
CA TYR A 113 11.16 -3.15 10.55
C TYR A 113 10.16 -4.20 11.02
N PHE A 114 10.00 -4.23 12.33
CA PHE A 114 9.29 -5.23 13.10
C PHE A 114 7.92 -4.71 13.52
N ASP A 115 6.96 -4.67 12.59
CA ASP A 115 5.60 -4.31 12.96
C ASP A 115 4.73 -5.57 13.04
N LEU A 116 4.41 -5.98 14.28
CA LEU A 116 3.58 -7.14 14.58
C LEU A 116 2.21 -6.68 15.11
N TYR A 117 1.18 -7.30 14.59
CA TYR A 117 -0.20 -7.08 15.02
C TYR A 117 -0.77 -8.35 15.62
N GLN A 118 -1.39 -8.23 16.77
CA GLN A 118 -2.11 -9.32 17.41
C GLN A 118 -3.56 -9.31 16.89
N LEU A 119 -3.92 -10.36 16.18
CA LEU A 119 -5.29 -10.64 15.75
C LEU A 119 -5.82 -11.85 16.49
N GLY A 120 -6.56 -11.63 17.59
CA GLY A 120 -6.99 -12.70 18.47
C GLY A 120 -5.80 -13.44 19.11
N ASP A 121 -5.71 -14.75 18.89
CA ASP A 121 -4.63 -15.59 19.42
C ASP A 121 -3.41 -15.69 18.49
N SER A 122 -3.47 -15.10 17.29
CA SER A 122 -2.38 -15.15 16.33
C SER A 122 -1.68 -13.81 16.20
N VAL A 123 -0.33 -13.86 16.08
CA VAL A 123 0.51 -12.69 15.82
C VAL A 123 0.91 -12.73 14.36
N MET A 124 0.58 -11.68 13.62
CA MET A 124 0.88 -11.55 12.20
C MET A 124 1.70 -10.29 11.91
N GLY A 125 2.55 -10.35 10.89
CA GLY A 125 3.25 -9.17 10.40
C GLY A 125 2.31 -8.19 9.70
N ALA A 126 2.72 -6.93 9.61
CA ALA A 126 1.93 -5.86 8.96
C ALA A 126 1.65 -6.14 7.48
N ILE A 127 2.62 -6.66 6.73
CA ILE A 127 2.53 -6.83 5.27
C ILE A 127 1.34 -7.68 4.82
N PRO A 128 1.13 -8.93 5.32
CA PRO A 128 -0.02 -9.73 4.90
C PRO A 128 -1.36 -9.08 5.27
N ILE A 129 -1.44 -8.41 6.43
CA ILE A 129 -2.65 -7.71 6.86
C ILE A 129 -2.98 -6.56 5.90
N LEU A 130 -1.99 -5.74 5.54
CA LEU A 130 -2.15 -4.64 4.61
C LEU A 130 -2.59 -5.12 3.22
N LEU A 131 -1.95 -6.17 2.69
CA LEU A 131 -2.30 -6.70 1.38
C LEU A 131 -3.74 -7.22 1.33
N VAL A 132 -4.17 -7.98 2.35
CA VAL A 132 -5.54 -8.49 2.43
C VAL A 132 -6.53 -7.34 2.60
N LEU A 133 -6.28 -6.42 3.54
CA LEU A 133 -7.14 -5.28 3.82
C LEU A 133 -7.39 -4.43 2.57
N TYR A 134 -6.32 -4.04 1.86
CA TYR A 134 -6.45 -3.17 0.69
C TYR A 134 -6.97 -3.90 -0.55
N THR A 135 -6.76 -5.20 -0.66
CA THR A 135 -7.44 -6.01 -1.68
C THR A 135 -8.95 -6.01 -1.46
N VAL A 136 -9.41 -6.27 -0.23
CA VAL A 136 -10.83 -6.24 0.12
C VAL A 136 -11.42 -4.84 -0.08
N LEU A 137 -10.74 -3.79 0.40
CA LEU A 137 -11.19 -2.41 0.22
C LEU A 137 -11.30 -2.04 -1.25
N THR A 138 -10.32 -2.39 -2.07
CA THR A 138 -10.34 -2.14 -3.53
C THR A 138 -11.53 -2.82 -4.19
N LEU A 139 -11.80 -4.09 -3.86
CA LEU A 139 -12.95 -4.82 -4.38
C LEU A 139 -14.28 -4.20 -3.96
N LEU A 140 -14.39 -3.68 -2.73
CA LEU A 140 -15.59 -2.99 -2.24
C LEU A 140 -15.78 -1.60 -2.88
N PHE A 141 -14.69 -0.91 -3.21
CA PHE A 141 -14.76 0.40 -3.85
C PHE A 141 -15.26 0.36 -5.30
N ILE A 142 -15.02 -0.72 -6.04
CA ILE A 142 -15.46 -0.87 -7.43
C ILE A 142 -17.00 -0.75 -7.55
N PRO A 143 -17.83 -1.54 -6.86
CA PRO A 143 -19.30 -1.42 -6.95
C PRO A 143 -19.80 -0.10 -6.39
N LEU A 144 -19.13 0.46 -5.38
CA LEU A 144 -19.47 1.74 -4.79
C LEU A 144 -19.28 2.89 -5.79
N LEU A 145 -18.18 2.86 -6.54
CA LEU A 145 -17.91 3.76 -7.66
C LEU A 145 -18.98 3.63 -8.74
N TYR A 146 -19.26 2.41 -9.18
CA TYR A 146 -20.26 2.14 -10.21
C TYR A 146 -21.64 2.74 -9.84
N LYS A 147 -22.10 2.50 -8.60
CA LYS A 147 -23.34 3.05 -8.10
C LYS A 147 -23.36 4.58 -8.06
N THR A 148 -22.23 5.19 -7.67
CA THR A 148 -22.10 6.66 -7.59
C THR A 148 -22.18 7.30 -8.99
N TYR A 149 -21.57 6.69 -10.00
CA TYR A 149 -21.63 7.18 -11.38
C TYR A 149 -22.99 6.98 -12.03
N GLN A 150 -23.68 5.85 -11.79
CA GLN A 150 -25.04 5.64 -12.27
C GLN A 150 -26.02 6.72 -11.78
N HIS A 151 -25.98 7.06 -10.49
CA HIS A 151 -26.84 8.11 -9.93
C HIS A 151 -26.56 9.51 -10.49
N LYS A 152 -25.36 9.74 -11.03
CA LYS A 152 -24.98 11.04 -11.60
C LYS A 152 -25.40 11.18 -13.08
N GLN A 153 -25.53 10.07 -13.81
CA GLN A 153 -25.99 10.07 -15.20
C GLN A 153 -27.52 10.17 -15.33
N LEU A 154 -28.26 9.88 -14.26
CA LEU A 154 -29.72 9.92 -14.23
C LEU A 154 -30.30 11.27 -13.74
N LYS A 155 -29.44 12.25 -13.45
CA LYS A 155 -29.81 13.63 -13.13
C LYS A 155 -29.32 14.58 -14.24
#